data_6b08b954b2a777b07da3cd47becb736c
#
_entry.id   6b08b954b2a777b07da3cd47becb736c
#
_cell.length_a   1.000
_cell.length_b   1.000
_cell.length_c   1.000
_cell.angle_alpha   90.00
_cell.angle_beta   90.00
_cell.angle_gamma   90.00
#
_symmetry.space_group_name_H-M   'P 1'
#
loop_
_entity.id
_entity.type
_entity.pdbx_description
1 polymer ?
#
loop_
_entity_poly.entity_id
_entity_poly.type
_entity_poly.pdbx_seq_one_letter_code
_entity_poly.pdbx_strand_id
1 'polypeptide(L)'
;MLEQWQIDQYHEQGYLVVNAVLTDKEVADLQADFDAWVEESRSHDAPWGDTIDGRARFDIEEDHTPEHPSLRRVTSPTEISEAFKRTALESKVAQMAGQLIGGHGARLHHSKINSKLPHTATQVKWHQDFPFTPHSNDDLVTCLLMISDVTPENGPLQVIPGSHKGTLFSHWNNERFTGYVKPEIEQEYCQNPVSCYGPSGSVCFMHTRLLHASSPNETEFPRTLFISVFAAEDALPFGENPLPSLHTGTLVWGKESGEIRSTPNTLKLPQKPKGASFFVQQAGKDSIAE
;
A
#
# COMPACT_ATOMS: atom_id res chain seq x y z
N MET A 1 6.08 -18.17 10.32
CA MET A 1 4.83 -18.54 9.60
C MET A 1 3.66 -18.21 10.52
N LEU A 2 2.48 -17.96 9.96
CA LEU A 2 1.30 -17.64 10.75
C LEU A 2 0.71 -18.90 11.40
N GLU A 3 0.19 -18.72 12.61
CA GLU A 3 -0.63 -19.70 13.30
C GLU A 3 -2.07 -19.67 12.77
N GLN A 4 -2.83 -20.76 12.91
CA GLN A 4 -4.19 -20.85 12.39
C GLN A 4 -5.11 -19.73 12.93
N TRP A 5 -5.03 -19.40 14.22
CA TRP A 5 -5.85 -18.34 14.82
C TRP A 5 -5.57 -16.95 14.21
N GLN A 6 -4.32 -16.70 13.74
CA GLN A 6 -3.97 -15.45 13.04
C GLN A 6 -4.61 -15.39 11.65
N ILE A 7 -4.62 -16.52 10.94
CA ILE A 7 -5.30 -16.66 9.65
C ILE A 7 -6.80 -16.45 9.84
N ASP A 8 -7.39 -17.10 10.85
CA ASP A 8 -8.81 -16.95 11.17
C ASP A 8 -9.17 -15.50 11.53
N GLN A 9 -8.32 -14.83 12.33
CA GLN A 9 -8.48 -13.41 12.67
C GLN A 9 -8.44 -12.53 11.41
N TYR A 10 -7.48 -12.76 10.50
CA TYR A 10 -7.41 -12.00 9.24
C TYR A 10 -8.68 -12.18 8.42
N HIS A 11 -9.17 -13.39 8.23
CA HIS A 11 -10.38 -13.64 7.47
C HIS A 11 -11.64 -13.11 8.16
N GLU A 12 -11.65 -13.02 9.49
CA GLU A 12 -12.78 -12.46 10.24
C GLU A 12 -12.76 -10.93 10.23
N GLN A 13 -11.61 -10.31 10.51
CA GLN A 13 -11.49 -8.87 10.72
C GLN A 13 -11.04 -8.11 9.45
N GLY A 14 -10.44 -8.80 8.47
CA GLY A 14 -9.88 -8.20 7.25
C GLY A 14 -8.49 -7.60 7.45
N TYR A 15 -7.91 -7.72 8.63
CA TYR A 15 -6.53 -7.30 8.92
C TYR A 15 -5.91 -8.13 10.03
N LEU A 16 -4.58 -8.11 10.06
CA LEU A 16 -3.76 -8.75 11.09
C LEU A 16 -2.47 -7.96 11.27
N VAL A 17 -2.11 -7.62 12.49
CA VAL A 17 -0.79 -7.06 12.82
C VAL A 17 0.09 -8.14 13.43
N VAL A 18 1.26 -8.36 12.85
CA VAL A 18 2.26 -9.33 13.32
C VAL A 18 3.55 -8.59 13.63
N ASN A 19 4.00 -8.66 14.87
CA ASN A 19 5.24 -8.02 15.31
C ASN A 19 6.48 -8.86 14.96
N ALA A 20 7.63 -8.19 14.79
CA ALA A 20 8.93 -8.83 14.60
C ALA A 20 8.97 -9.86 13.44
N VAL A 21 8.36 -9.52 12.31
CA VAL A 21 8.39 -10.34 11.09
C VAL A 21 9.77 -10.30 10.46
N LEU A 22 10.39 -9.12 10.40
CA LEU A 22 11.78 -8.93 10.00
C LEU A 22 12.69 -8.80 11.21
N THR A 23 13.95 -9.17 11.04
CA THR A 23 15.02 -8.94 12.00
C THR A 23 15.48 -7.49 11.99
N ASP A 24 16.12 -7.04 13.08
CA ASP A 24 16.68 -5.68 13.18
C ASP A 24 17.64 -5.37 12.01
N LYS A 25 18.42 -6.36 11.56
CA LYS A 25 19.32 -6.20 10.43
C LYS A 25 18.57 -5.97 9.12
N GLU A 26 17.53 -6.73 8.83
CA GLU A 26 16.71 -6.56 7.62
C GLU A 26 16.03 -5.19 7.61
N VAL A 27 15.54 -4.74 8.77
CA VAL A 27 14.96 -3.41 8.92
C VAL A 27 16.02 -2.32 8.69
N ALA A 28 17.21 -2.47 9.28
CA ALA A 28 18.30 -1.50 9.11
C ALA A 28 18.76 -1.38 7.65
N ASP A 29 18.80 -2.49 6.90
CA ASP A 29 19.13 -2.47 5.47
C ASP A 29 18.08 -1.66 4.67
N LEU A 30 16.77 -1.79 4.99
CA LEU A 30 15.69 -1.02 4.35
C LEU A 30 15.72 0.47 4.74
N GLN A 31 16.00 0.77 6.03
CA GLN A 31 16.14 2.13 6.52
C GLN A 31 17.30 2.85 5.84
N ALA A 32 18.45 2.19 5.73
CA ALA A 32 19.65 2.78 5.10
C ALA A 32 19.38 3.23 3.65
N ASP A 33 18.70 2.40 2.86
CA ASP A 33 18.34 2.75 1.49
C ASP A 33 17.33 3.91 1.45
N PHE A 34 16.31 3.88 2.32
CA PHE A 34 15.31 4.95 2.37
C PHE A 34 15.93 6.28 2.84
N ASP A 35 16.78 6.27 3.86
CA ASP A 35 17.45 7.46 4.37
C ASP A 35 18.38 8.07 3.31
N ALA A 36 19.06 7.25 2.50
CA ALA A 36 19.85 7.71 1.37
C ALA A 36 18.99 8.45 0.33
N TRP A 37 17.77 7.97 0.04
CA TRP A 37 16.85 8.66 -0.86
C TRP A 37 16.24 9.92 -0.26
N VAL A 38 16.03 9.97 1.05
CA VAL A 38 15.63 11.21 1.75
C VAL A 38 16.74 12.24 1.65
N GLU A 39 18.00 11.84 1.81
CA GLU A 39 19.15 12.76 1.65
C GLU A 39 19.30 13.23 0.20
N GLU A 40 19.15 12.33 -0.78
CA GLU A 40 19.14 12.69 -2.21
C GLU A 40 18.02 13.69 -2.53
N SER A 41 16.85 13.55 -1.90
CA SER A 41 15.69 14.43 -2.15
C SER A 41 15.97 15.90 -1.90
N ARG A 42 16.94 16.23 -1.02
CA ARG A 42 17.34 17.61 -0.72
C ARG A 42 17.86 18.38 -1.95
N SER A 43 18.26 17.66 -2.99
CA SER A 43 18.75 18.25 -4.25
C SER A 43 17.66 18.39 -5.32
N HIS A 44 16.42 18.03 -5.00
CA HIS A 44 15.30 18.06 -5.95
C HIS A 44 14.19 18.99 -5.46
N ASP A 45 13.60 19.75 -6.38
CA ASP A 45 12.48 20.66 -6.16
C ASP A 45 11.16 20.15 -6.80
N ALA A 46 11.22 18.99 -7.44
CA ALA A 46 10.09 18.33 -8.10
C ALA A 46 10.26 16.79 -8.03
N PRO A 47 9.19 16.00 -8.25
CA PRO A 47 9.29 14.55 -8.39
C PRO A 47 10.31 14.14 -9.46
N TRP A 48 11.13 13.11 -9.17
CA TRP A 48 12.23 12.68 -10.04
C TRP A 48 12.36 11.17 -10.16
N GLY A 49 13.34 10.71 -10.97
CA GLY A 49 13.62 9.31 -11.27
C GLY A 49 12.51 8.68 -12.12
N ASP A 50 12.87 7.74 -12.96
CA ASP A 50 11.92 7.12 -13.88
C ASP A 50 11.48 5.73 -13.41
N THR A 51 10.20 5.45 -13.58
CA THR A 51 9.62 4.11 -13.54
C THR A 51 9.51 3.55 -14.95
N ILE A 52 9.18 2.25 -15.09
CA ILE A 52 9.07 1.61 -16.41
C ILE A 52 7.96 2.20 -17.30
N ASP A 53 7.02 2.94 -16.75
CA ASP A 53 5.98 3.66 -17.49
C ASP A 53 6.24 5.16 -17.66
N GLY A 54 7.45 5.61 -17.33
CA GLY A 54 7.92 6.99 -17.54
C GLY A 54 7.41 8.01 -16.53
N ARG A 55 6.70 7.60 -15.48
CA ARG A 55 6.32 8.48 -14.38
C ARG A 55 7.45 8.59 -13.35
N ALA A 56 7.46 9.69 -12.61
CA ALA A 56 8.45 9.87 -11.55
C ALA A 56 8.38 8.76 -10.49
N ARG A 57 9.53 8.26 -10.08
CA ARG A 57 9.68 7.23 -9.04
C ARG A 57 9.54 7.81 -7.64
N PHE A 58 10.16 8.97 -7.42
CA PHE A 58 10.20 9.65 -6.14
C PHE A 58 9.25 10.83 -6.15
N ASP A 59 8.39 10.90 -5.13
CA ASP A 59 7.36 11.92 -4.97
C ASP A 59 7.55 12.66 -3.64
N ILE A 60 7.59 13.98 -3.72
CA ILE A 60 7.77 14.89 -2.58
C ILE A 60 6.50 15.71 -2.35
N GLU A 61 6.32 16.22 -1.14
CA GLU A 61 5.24 17.15 -0.83
C GLU A 61 5.52 18.56 -1.37
N GLU A 62 4.47 19.39 -1.46
CA GLU A 62 4.58 20.75 -1.98
C GLU A 62 5.40 21.68 -1.08
N ASP A 63 5.48 21.36 0.21
CA ASP A 63 6.26 22.10 1.22
C ASP A 63 7.69 21.56 1.39
N HIS A 64 8.12 20.65 0.51
CA HIS A 64 9.47 20.12 0.52
C HIS A 64 10.51 21.22 0.33
N THR A 65 11.54 21.21 1.17
CA THR A 65 12.75 22.05 1.01
C THR A 65 14.01 21.23 1.32
N PRO A 66 15.20 21.69 0.91
CA PRO A 66 16.45 21.02 1.29
C PRO A 66 16.65 20.90 2.81
N GLU A 67 16.17 21.87 3.59
CA GLU A 67 16.24 21.88 5.06
C GLU A 67 15.18 20.96 5.69
N HIS A 68 14.00 20.87 5.09
CA HIS A 68 12.86 20.05 5.53
C HIS A 68 12.44 19.10 4.42
N PRO A 69 13.17 17.98 4.23
CA PRO A 69 12.81 17.00 3.19
C PRO A 69 11.48 16.32 3.50
N SER A 70 10.62 16.22 2.50
CA SER A 70 9.32 15.57 2.60
C SER A 70 9.11 14.56 1.49
N LEU A 71 10.05 13.60 1.37
CA LEU A 71 9.91 12.43 0.49
C LEU A 71 8.77 11.55 1.00
N ARG A 72 7.60 11.65 0.36
CA ARG A 72 6.39 10.94 0.81
C ARG A 72 6.15 9.61 0.14
N ARG A 73 6.80 9.35 -1.01
CA ARG A 73 6.59 8.11 -1.75
C ARG A 73 7.77 7.73 -2.62
N VAL A 74 8.05 6.42 -2.66
CA VAL A 74 8.94 5.79 -3.66
C VAL A 74 8.16 4.69 -4.35
N THR A 75 8.03 4.78 -5.67
CA THR A 75 7.33 3.79 -6.51
C THR A 75 8.28 2.68 -6.91
N SER A 76 7.84 1.42 -6.76
CA SER A 76 8.59 0.22 -7.16
C SER A 76 10.04 0.21 -6.63
N PRO A 77 10.27 0.38 -5.30
CA PRO A 77 11.62 0.41 -4.72
C PRO A 77 12.38 -0.91 -4.95
N THR A 78 11.67 -1.99 -5.24
CA THR A 78 12.24 -3.31 -5.58
C THR A 78 13.12 -3.30 -6.83
N GLU A 79 13.00 -2.29 -7.68
CA GLU A 79 13.83 -2.16 -8.90
C GLU A 79 15.18 -1.49 -8.65
N ILE A 80 15.30 -0.74 -7.56
CA ILE A 80 16.47 0.10 -7.25
C ILE A 80 17.16 -0.25 -5.93
N SER A 81 16.61 -1.21 -5.17
CA SER A 81 17.18 -1.70 -3.92
C SER A 81 17.03 -3.21 -3.81
N GLU A 82 18.15 -3.87 -3.55
CA GLU A 82 18.18 -5.32 -3.32
C GLU A 82 17.52 -5.69 -1.97
N ALA A 83 17.59 -4.81 -0.95
CA ALA A 83 16.92 -5.03 0.33
C ALA A 83 15.39 -5.03 0.16
N PHE A 84 14.83 -4.06 -0.54
CA PHE A 84 13.39 -4.00 -0.84
C PHE A 84 12.96 -5.15 -1.75
N LYS A 85 13.77 -5.53 -2.73
CA LYS A 85 13.47 -6.66 -3.63
C LYS A 85 13.41 -7.98 -2.85
N ARG A 86 14.41 -8.32 -2.05
CA ARG A 86 14.40 -9.52 -1.21
C ARG A 86 13.21 -9.52 -0.25
N THR A 87 12.92 -8.38 0.36
CA THR A 87 11.77 -8.26 1.27
C THR A 87 10.44 -8.55 0.57
N ALA A 88 10.24 -8.04 -0.63
CA ALA A 88 9.00 -8.28 -1.37
C ALA A 88 8.88 -9.70 -1.96
N LEU A 89 10.00 -10.33 -2.34
CA LEU A 89 9.95 -11.57 -3.12
C LEU A 89 10.28 -12.83 -2.30
N GLU A 90 11.14 -12.70 -1.28
CA GLU A 90 11.80 -13.87 -0.66
C GLU A 90 11.62 -13.94 0.87
N SER A 91 11.10 -12.86 1.49
CA SER A 91 11.02 -12.76 2.94
C SER A 91 9.82 -13.49 3.54
N LYS A 92 9.79 -13.54 4.89
CA LYS A 92 8.62 -14.01 5.63
C LYS A 92 7.36 -13.21 5.34
N VAL A 93 7.47 -11.93 4.94
CA VAL A 93 6.31 -11.09 4.57
C VAL A 93 5.57 -11.69 3.38
N ALA A 94 6.29 -12.04 2.31
CA ALA A 94 5.72 -12.68 1.13
C ALA A 94 5.12 -14.06 1.44
N GLN A 95 5.81 -14.85 2.28
CA GLN A 95 5.32 -16.17 2.69
C GLN A 95 4.04 -16.10 3.53
N MET A 96 3.96 -15.16 4.46
CA MET A 96 2.76 -14.94 5.28
C MET A 96 1.60 -14.40 4.43
N ALA A 97 1.87 -13.49 3.48
CA ALA A 97 0.86 -13.03 2.51
C ALA A 97 0.27 -14.20 1.72
N GLY A 98 1.12 -15.12 1.25
CA GLY A 98 0.68 -16.33 0.57
C GLY A 98 -0.20 -17.23 1.44
N GLN A 99 0.13 -17.38 2.74
CA GLN A 99 -0.72 -18.13 3.67
C GLN A 99 -2.12 -17.50 3.86
N LEU A 100 -2.19 -16.15 3.90
CA LEU A 100 -3.45 -15.43 4.07
C LEU A 100 -4.32 -15.46 2.80
N ILE A 101 -3.69 -15.41 1.63
CA ILE A 101 -4.37 -15.59 0.35
C ILE A 101 -4.89 -17.02 0.23
N GLY A 102 -4.08 -17.99 0.65
CA GLY A 102 -4.43 -19.41 0.48
C GLY A 102 -4.40 -19.86 -0.99
N GLY A 103 -5.18 -20.89 -1.31
CA GLY A 103 -5.28 -21.41 -2.68
C GLY A 103 -3.98 -22.07 -3.17
N HIS A 104 -3.64 -21.89 -4.45
CA HIS A 104 -2.49 -22.54 -5.09
C HIS A 104 -1.21 -21.72 -4.99
N GLY A 105 -1.30 -20.40 -5.05
CA GLY A 105 -0.12 -19.54 -5.02
C GLY A 105 -0.44 -18.06 -4.90
N ALA A 106 0.61 -17.25 -4.70
CA ALA A 106 0.52 -15.81 -4.63
C ALA A 106 1.61 -15.14 -5.47
N ARG A 107 1.28 -14.01 -6.10
CA ARG A 107 2.17 -13.22 -6.94
C ARG A 107 2.30 -11.81 -6.41
N LEU A 108 3.47 -11.21 -6.54
CA LEU A 108 3.64 -9.77 -6.33
C LEU A 108 2.87 -9.01 -7.42
N HIS A 109 1.96 -8.12 -7.02
CA HIS A 109 1.28 -7.21 -7.93
C HIS A 109 2.06 -5.91 -8.10
N HIS A 110 2.35 -5.20 -7.01
CA HIS A 110 3.16 -3.98 -7.02
C HIS A 110 3.73 -3.67 -5.63
N SER A 111 4.66 -2.71 -5.59
CA SER A 111 5.21 -2.23 -4.33
C SER A 111 5.47 -0.73 -4.35
N LYS A 112 5.47 -0.12 -3.16
CA LYS A 112 5.74 1.29 -2.93
C LYS A 112 6.21 1.53 -1.50
N ILE A 113 6.89 2.65 -1.27
CA ILE A 113 7.04 3.21 0.07
C ILE A 113 6.07 4.38 0.19
N ASN A 114 5.39 4.46 1.32
CA ASN A 114 4.70 5.67 1.76
C ASN A 114 5.30 6.11 3.08
N SER A 115 5.82 7.33 3.12
CA SER A 115 6.42 7.92 4.31
C SER A 115 5.66 9.17 4.73
N LYS A 116 5.55 9.34 6.03
CA LYS A 116 5.15 10.56 6.71
C LYS A 116 6.34 10.98 7.56
N LEU A 117 7.20 11.80 7.00
CA LEU A 117 8.30 12.40 7.74
C LEU A 117 7.73 13.34 8.83
N PRO A 118 8.53 13.75 9.83
CA PRO A 118 8.05 14.64 10.89
C PRO A 118 7.35 15.88 10.35
N HIS A 119 6.19 16.22 10.93
CA HIS A 119 5.40 17.41 10.61
C HIS A 119 4.96 17.54 9.15
N THR A 120 4.78 16.41 8.45
CA THR A 120 4.28 16.43 7.06
C THR A 120 2.75 16.34 7.02
N ALA A 121 2.15 17.01 6.01
CA ALA A 121 0.69 17.09 5.85
C ALA A 121 0.09 15.85 5.15
N THR A 122 0.90 14.87 4.79
CA THR A 122 0.44 13.66 4.08
C THR A 122 -0.65 12.93 4.87
N GLN A 123 -1.84 12.89 4.31
CA GLN A 123 -2.94 12.07 4.83
C GLN A 123 -3.47 11.15 3.73
N VAL A 124 -4.14 10.09 4.13
CA VAL A 124 -4.86 9.19 3.22
C VAL A 124 -6.32 9.15 3.63
N LYS A 125 -7.21 9.57 2.74
CA LYS A 125 -8.66 9.57 2.98
C LYS A 125 -9.20 8.15 2.99
N TRP A 126 -10.37 7.94 3.59
CA TRP A 126 -11.04 6.65 3.64
C TRP A 126 -11.30 6.06 2.27
N HIS A 127 -10.81 4.84 2.07
CA HIS A 127 -10.91 4.12 0.80
C HIS A 127 -10.79 2.60 1.01
N GLN A 128 -10.95 1.87 -0.08
CA GLN A 128 -10.62 0.45 -0.23
C GLN A 128 -9.58 0.36 -1.35
N ASP A 129 -8.60 -0.53 -1.23
CA ASP A 129 -7.55 -0.68 -2.26
C ASP A 129 -8.08 -1.36 -3.53
N PHE A 130 -9.01 -2.31 -3.39
CA PHE A 130 -9.50 -3.12 -4.51
C PHE A 130 -10.04 -2.30 -5.69
N PRO A 131 -10.75 -1.16 -5.53
CA PRO A 131 -11.18 -0.33 -6.65
C PRO A 131 -10.06 0.28 -7.49
N PHE A 132 -8.84 0.38 -6.95
CA PHE A 132 -7.67 0.84 -7.73
C PHE A 132 -7.06 -0.26 -8.57
N THR A 133 -7.20 -1.50 -8.13
CA THR A 133 -6.58 -2.68 -8.74
C THR A 133 -7.58 -3.84 -8.79
N PRO A 134 -8.70 -3.67 -9.53
CA PRO A 134 -9.71 -4.71 -9.61
C PRO A 134 -9.20 -5.94 -10.35
N HIS A 135 -9.47 -7.11 -9.76
CA HIS A 135 -9.09 -8.42 -10.29
C HIS A 135 -10.31 -9.33 -10.48
N SER A 136 -10.11 -10.47 -11.11
CA SER A 136 -11.16 -11.47 -11.33
C SER A 136 -11.73 -12.06 -10.03
N ASN A 137 -10.96 -12.04 -8.95
CA ASN A 137 -11.39 -12.31 -7.57
C ASN A 137 -10.72 -11.32 -6.62
N ASP A 138 -11.10 -11.32 -5.36
CA ASP A 138 -10.67 -10.36 -4.35
C ASP A 138 -9.67 -10.94 -3.32
N ASP A 139 -9.07 -12.09 -3.61
CA ASP A 139 -8.01 -12.66 -2.79
C ASP A 139 -6.69 -11.93 -3.03
N LEU A 140 -6.65 -10.70 -2.55
CA LEU A 140 -5.50 -9.82 -2.57
C LEU A 140 -5.20 -9.31 -1.16
N VAL A 141 -3.91 -9.26 -0.84
CA VAL A 141 -3.41 -8.79 0.45
C VAL A 141 -2.48 -7.60 0.25
N THR A 142 -2.76 -6.51 0.94
CA THR A 142 -1.83 -5.39 1.11
C THR A 142 -1.01 -5.62 2.38
N CYS A 143 0.30 -5.72 2.24
CA CYS A 143 1.25 -5.84 3.34
C CYS A 143 1.88 -4.48 3.61
N LEU A 144 1.69 -3.94 4.80
CA LEU A 144 2.25 -2.66 5.24
C LEU A 144 3.34 -2.96 6.27
N LEU A 145 4.58 -3.14 5.80
CA LEU A 145 5.75 -3.35 6.65
C LEU A 145 6.19 -2.02 7.26
N MET A 146 6.30 -1.98 8.57
CA MET A 146 6.76 -0.84 9.35
C MET A 146 8.29 -0.76 9.31
N ILE A 147 8.86 0.16 8.52
CA ILE A 147 10.30 0.40 8.46
C ILE A 147 10.75 1.21 9.68
N SER A 148 9.94 2.17 10.12
CA SER A 148 10.08 2.88 11.40
C SER A 148 9.03 2.41 12.39
N ASP A 149 9.19 2.76 13.66
CA ASP A 149 8.14 2.54 14.66
C ASP A 149 6.87 3.29 14.24
N VAL A 150 5.73 2.60 14.32
CA VAL A 150 4.41 3.19 14.12
C VAL A 150 3.72 3.26 15.48
N THR A 151 3.35 4.49 15.86
CA THR A 151 2.67 4.78 17.14
C THR A 151 1.24 5.27 16.90
N PRO A 152 0.39 5.31 17.91
CA PRO A 152 -0.94 5.91 17.78
C PRO A 152 -0.95 7.38 17.32
N GLU A 153 0.16 8.10 17.51
CA GLU A 153 0.27 9.55 17.31
C GLU A 153 0.93 9.93 15.97
N ASN A 154 1.78 9.05 15.36
CA ASN A 154 2.53 9.40 14.16
C ASN A 154 1.82 9.08 12.85
N GLY A 155 0.48 9.03 12.86
CA GLY A 155 -0.36 8.82 11.69
C GLY A 155 -0.46 7.36 11.25
N PRO A 156 -0.82 6.43 12.15
CA PRO A 156 -0.97 5.01 11.83
C PRO A 156 -2.06 4.75 10.81
N LEU A 157 -2.02 3.57 10.21
CA LEU A 157 -3.16 3.05 9.44
C LEU A 157 -4.35 2.88 10.38
N GLN A 158 -5.51 3.37 9.96
CA GLN A 158 -6.80 3.18 10.61
C GLN A 158 -7.67 2.28 9.73
N VAL A 159 -8.29 1.27 10.31
CA VAL A 159 -9.12 0.29 9.61
C VAL A 159 -10.49 0.16 10.25
N ILE A 160 -11.49 -0.23 9.47
CA ILE A 160 -12.81 -0.64 9.97
C ILE A 160 -12.88 -2.17 9.93
N PRO A 161 -12.74 -2.85 11.09
CA PRO A 161 -12.73 -4.30 11.16
C PRO A 161 -13.99 -4.92 10.54
N GLY A 162 -13.81 -5.98 9.73
CA GLY A 162 -14.92 -6.70 9.08
C GLY A 162 -15.49 -6.03 7.84
N SER A 163 -15.12 -4.77 7.53
CA SER A 163 -15.70 -4.03 6.38
C SER A 163 -15.38 -4.65 5.02
N HIS A 164 -14.35 -5.48 4.91
CA HIS A 164 -14.00 -6.21 3.69
C HIS A 164 -15.08 -7.20 3.23
N LYS A 165 -15.90 -7.71 4.17
CA LYS A 165 -17.06 -8.59 3.88
C LYS A 165 -18.28 -7.82 3.38
N GLY A 166 -18.27 -6.50 3.55
CA GLY A 166 -19.39 -5.62 3.20
C GLY A 166 -19.35 -5.11 1.76
N THR A 167 -19.94 -3.94 1.59
CA THR A 167 -20.06 -3.26 0.30
C THR A 167 -18.71 -2.84 -0.25
N LEU A 168 -18.49 -3.08 -1.53
CA LEU A 168 -17.42 -2.44 -2.30
C LEU A 168 -17.92 -1.06 -2.76
N PHE A 169 -17.40 -0.02 -2.14
CA PHE A 169 -17.83 1.35 -2.41
C PHE A 169 -17.19 1.92 -3.68
N SER A 170 -17.97 2.73 -4.40
CA SER A 170 -17.45 3.46 -5.53
C SER A 170 -16.53 4.60 -5.09
N HIS A 171 -15.36 4.69 -5.69
CA HIS A 171 -14.43 5.82 -5.51
C HIS A 171 -14.57 6.88 -6.62
N TRP A 172 -15.69 6.85 -7.33
CA TRP A 172 -16.05 7.85 -8.33
C TRP A 172 -16.96 8.91 -7.71
N ASN A 173 -16.61 10.17 -7.92
CA ASN A 173 -17.47 11.31 -7.66
C ASN A 173 -17.82 11.96 -9.01
N ASN A 174 -19.07 11.83 -9.41
CA ASN A 174 -19.54 12.13 -10.76
C ASN A 174 -18.72 11.33 -11.81
N GLU A 175 -18.03 11.99 -12.73
CA GLU A 175 -17.24 11.35 -13.78
C GLU A 175 -15.75 11.26 -13.46
N ARG A 176 -15.34 11.65 -12.24
CA ARG A 176 -13.96 11.64 -11.79
C ARG A 176 -13.70 10.52 -10.78
N PHE A 177 -12.64 9.76 -10.99
CA PHE A 177 -12.12 8.80 -9.99
C PHE A 177 -11.30 9.57 -8.95
N THR A 178 -11.87 9.74 -7.75
CA THR A 178 -11.25 10.51 -6.66
C THR A 178 -10.33 9.68 -5.78
N GLY A 179 -10.47 8.34 -5.80
CA GLY A 179 -9.67 7.43 -5.01
C GLY A 179 -10.03 7.41 -3.51
N TYR A 180 -11.24 7.86 -3.14
CA TYR A 180 -11.74 7.79 -1.76
C TYR A 180 -13.27 7.67 -1.77
N VAL A 181 -13.83 7.21 -0.66
CA VAL A 181 -15.28 7.10 -0.50
C VAL A 181 -15.92 8.47 -0.30
N LYS A 182 -17.19 8.60 -0.66
CA LYS A 182 -17.94 9.84 -0.44
C LYS A 182 -18.08 10.15 1.05
N PRO A 183 -18.23 11.44 1.44
CA PRO A 183 -18.38 11.83 2.84
C PRO A 183 -19.54 11.14 3.57
N GLU A 184 -20.63 10.84 2.87
CA GLU A 184 -21.78 10.13 3.46
C GLU A 184 -21.40 8.71 3.86
N ILE A 185 -20.59 8.02 3.04
CA ILE A 185 -20.07 6.68 3.33
C ILE A 185 -19.11 6.73 4.53
N GLU A 186 -18.21 7.71 4.55
CA GLU A 186 -17.31 7.92 5.68
C GLU A 186 -18.11 8.12 6.98
N GLN A 187 -19.12 8.97 6.95
CA GLN A 187 -19.96 9.26 8.12
C GLN A 187 -20.75 8.02 8.59
N GLU A 188 -21.21 7.18 7.70
CA GLU A 188 -22.03 6.01 8.03
C GLU A 188 -21.20 4.77 8.40
N TYR A 189 -20.10 4.50 7.68
CA TYR A 189 -19.37 3.23 7.77
C TYR A 189 -18.01 3.33 8.45
N CYS A 190 -17.40 4.52 8.57
CA CYS A 190 -16.05 4.66 9.12
C CYS A 190 -16.04 5.07 10.59
N GLN A 191 -17.03 4.59 11.36
CA GLN A 191 -17.11 4.83 12.80
C GLN A 191 -16.28 3.81 13.59
N ASN A 192 -15.68 4.25 14.71
CA ASN A 192 -14.88 3.40 15.60
C ASN A 192 -13.71 2.67 14.91
N PRO A 193 -12.83 3.40 14.22
CA PRO A 193 -11.68 2.79 13.58
C PRO A 193 -10.70 2.20 14.59
N VAL A 194 -9.98 1.16 14.16
CA VAL A 194 -8.87 0.58 14.91
C VAL A 194 -7.56 1.02 14.27
N SER A 195 -6.63 1.51 15.08
CA SER A 195 -5.29 1.89 14.63
C SER A 195 -4.35 0.68 14.61
N CYS A 196 -3.65 0.49 13.48
CA CYS A 196 -2.63 -0.53 13.30
C CYS A 196 -1.25 0.08 13.56
N TYR A 197 -0.60 -0.31 14.66
CA TYR A 197 0.70 0.20 15.07
C TYR A 197 1.58 -0.92 15.64
N GLY A 198 2.87 -0.66 15.75
CA GLY A 198 3.84 -1.63 16.28
C GLY A 198 5.27 -1.13 16.06
N PRO A 199 6.26 -1.82 16.64
CA PRO A 199 7.67 -1.51 16.41
C PRO A 199 8.08 -1.79 14.97
N SER A 200 9.17 -1.20 14.54
CA SER A 200 9.81 -1.48 13.25
C SER A 200 10.02 -2.98 13.05
N GLY A 201 9.92 -3.48 11.82
CA GLY A 201 9.90 -4.91 11.50
C GLY A 201 8.54 -5.60 11.67
N SER A 202 7.52 -4.90 12.18
CA SER A 202 6.13 -5.39 12.23
C SER A 202 5.44 -5.21 10.88
N VAL A 203 4.44 -6.04 10.60
CA VAL A 203 3.63 -5.97 9.38
C VAL A 203 2.15 -5.94 9.72
N CYS A 204 1.43 -4.99 9.13
CA CYS A 204 -0.03 -5.06 9.03
C CYS A 204 -0.39 -5.70 7.69
N PHE A 205 -1.00 -6.87 7.71
CA PHE A 205 -1.62 -7.51 6.56
C PHE A 205 -3.07 -7.05 6.47
N MET A 206 -3.50 -6.57 5.32
CA MET A 206 -4.81 -5.99 5.11
C MET A 206 -5.44 -6.51 3.83
N HIS A 207 -6.70 -6.92 3.93
CA HIS A 207 -7.50 -7.28 2.76
C HIS A 207 -7.80 -6.03 1.92
N THR A 208 -7.64 -6.11 0.60
CA THR A 208 -7.77 -4.93 -0.28
C THR A 208 -9.17 -4.30 -0.31
N ARG A 209 -10.20 -5.01 0.16
CA ARG A 209 -11.56 -4.47 0.33
C ARG A 209 -11.82 -3.84 1.70
N LEU A 210 -10.85 -3.85 2.63
CA LEU A 210 -11.03 -3.24 3.94
C LEU A 210 -11.06 -1.71 3.83
N LEU A 211 -12.06 -1.06 4.45
CA LEU A 211 -12.09 0.39 4.59
C LEU A 211 -10.96 0.84 5.50
N HIS A 212 -10.13 1.75 5.00
CA HIS A 212 -8.98 2.24 5.74
C HIS A 212 -8.60 3.69 5.37
N ALA A 213 -7.86 4.33 6.28
CA ALA A 213 -7.38 5.71 6.16
C ALA A 213 -6.10 5.90 6.97
N SER A 214 -5.51 7.08 6.93
CA SER A 214 -4.48 7.50 7.91
C SER A 214 -4.41 9.01 8.03
N SER A 215 -4.26 9.52 9.28
CA SER A 215 -4.06 10.93 9.58
C SER A 215 -2.64 11.42 9.24
N PRO A 216 -2.38 12.72 9.19
CA PRO A 216 -1.02 13.27 9.11
C PRO A 216 -0.14 12.82 10.28
N ASN A 217 1.17 12.98 10.14
CA ASN A 217 2.13 12.80 11.23
C ASN A 217 2.45 14.15 11.86
N GLU A 218 1.98 14.36 13.08
CA GLU A 218 2.21 15.58 13.87
C GLU A 218 3.36 15.43 14.89
N THR A 219 4.13 14.34 14.81
CA THR A 219 5.21 14.03 15.75
C THR A 219 6.59 14.32 15.17
N GLU A 220 7.61 14.31 16.04
CA GLU A 220 9.03 14.41 15.67
C GLU A 220 9.61 13.09 15.09
N PHE A 221 8.83 12.03 15.02
CA PHE A 221 9.28 10.70 14.60
C PHE A 221 8.69 10.34 13.23
N PRO A 222 9.50 9.84 12.29
CA PRO A 222 8.99 9.42 10.98
C PRO A 222 8.04 8.22 11.09
N ARG A 223 7.11 8.12 10.15
CA ARG A 223 6.30 6.91 9.95
C ARG A 223 6.44 6.43 8.52
N THR A 224 7.31 5.46 8.31
CA THR A 224 7.64 4.93 6.98
C THR A 224 7.18 3.49 6.83
N LEU A 225 6.38 3.24 5.79
CA LEU A 225 5.84 1.92 5.46
C LEU A 225 6.34 1.47 4.09
N PHE A 226 6.87 0.26 4.03
CA PHE A 226 7.02 -0.45 2.76
C PHE A 226 5.76 -1.26 2.48
N ILE A 227 5.09 -0.96 1.38
CA ILE A 227 3.81 -1.53 1.02
C ILE A 227 3.99 -2.44 -0.20
N SER A 228 3.68 -3.72 -0.03
CA SER A 228 3.65 -4.71 -1.11
C SER A 228 2.24 -5.29 -1.22
N VAL A 229 1.72 -5.34 -2.44
CA VAL A 229 0.41 -5.95 -2.71
C VAL A 229 0.63 -7.27 -3.42
N PHE A 230 0.04 -8.32 -2.87
CA PHE A 230 0.05 -9.66 -3.43
C PHE A 230 -1.36 -10.07 -3.86
N ALA A 231 -1.46 -10.77 -4.97
CA ALA A 231 -2.69 -11.33 -5.49
C ALA A 231 -2.58 -12.86 -5.55
N ALA A 232 -3.71 -13.55 -5.39
CA ALA A 232 -3.77 -14.97 -5.72
C ALA A 232 -3.28 -15.21 -7.15
N GLU A 233 -2.60 -16.33 -7.39
CA GLU A 233 -2.04 -16.61 -8.71
C GLU A 233 -3.11 -16.78 -9.79
N ASP A 234 -4.34 -17.15 -9.37
CA ASP A 234 -5.54 -17.30 -10.19
C ASP A 234 -6.39 -16.01 -10.30
N ALA A 235 -5.92 -14.90 -9.70
CA ALA A 235 -6.55 -13.58 -9.78
C ALA A 235 -5.95 -12.76 -10.92
N LEU A 236 -6.72 -12.52 -11.99
CA LEU A 236 -6.27 -11.71 -13.11
C LEU A 236 -6.72 -10.26 -12.98
N PRO A 237 -5.83 -9.27 -13.21
CA PRO A 237 -6.20 -7.87 -13.19
C PRO A 237 -7.12 -7.51 -14.36
N PHE A 238 -8.13 -6.66 -14.11
CA PHE A 238 -9.03 -6.12 -15.13
C PHE A 238 -8.56 -4.81 -15.75
N GLY A 239 -7.52 -4.21 -15.22
CA GLY A 239 -6.98 -2.95 -15.70
C GLY A 239 -5.46 -2.93 -15.69
N GLU A 240 -4.90 -1.81 -16.12
CA GLU A 240 -3.46 -1.59 -16.04
C GLU A 240 -3.00 -1.56 -14.57
N ASN A 241 -1.82 -2.13 -14.31
CA ASN A 241 -1.20 -1.99 -13.01
C ASN A 241 -0.88 -0.50 -12.75
N PRO A 242 -1.39 0.11 -11.65
CA PRO A 242 -1.11 1.51 -11.36
C PRO A 242 0.37 1.77 -11.03
N LEU A 243 1.13 0.76 -10.65
CA LEU A 243 2.55 0.80 -10.30
C LEU A 243 3.29 -0.37 -10.94
N PRO A 244 3.39 -0.40 -12.27
CA PRO A 244 4.05 -1.50 -12.94
C PRO A 244 5.54 -1.56 -12.58
N SER A 245 6.10 -2.77 -12.50
CA SER A 245 7.52 -3.00 -12.26
C SER A 245 8.00 -4.26 -12.97
N LEU A 246 9.32 -4.39 -13.09
CA LEU A 246 9.97 -5.60 -13.63
C LEU A 246 9.65 -6.86 -12.82
N HIS A 247 9.19 -6.69 -11.57
CA HIS A 247 8.85 -7.79 -10.67
C HIS A 247 7.35 -8.08 -10.58
N THR A 248 6.51 -7.33 -11.32
CA THR A 248 5.07 -7.59 -11.39
C THR A 248 4.81 -9.02 -11.90
N GLY A 249 3.95 -9.75 -11.22
CA GLY A 249 3.58 -11.12 -11.57
C GLY A 249 4.54 -12.21 -11.07
N THR A 250 5.66 -11.84 -10.40
CA THR A 250 6.57 -12.83 -9.80
C THR A 250 5.84 -13.68 -8.77
N LEU A 251 5.88 -15.01 -8.96
CA LEU A 251 5.35 -15.96 -7.99
C LEU A 251 6.24 -15.95 -6.73
N VAL A 252 5.64 -15.67 -5.58
CA VAL A 252 6.36 -15.56 -4.29
C VAL A 252 6.01 -16.67 -3.31
N TRP A 253 4.90 -17.36 -3.54
CA TRP A 253 4.43 -18.47 -2.70
C TRP A 253 3.65 -19.47 -3.54
N GLY A 254 3.74 -20.78 -3.19
CA GLY A 254 2.97 -21.83 -3.83
C GLY A 254 3.40 -22.16 -5.26
N LYS A 255 2.46 -22.43 -6.14
CA LYS A 255 2.68 -22.82 -7.55
C LYS A 255 1.55 -22.28 -8.44
N GLU A 256 1.80 -22.27 -9.73
CA GLU A 256 0.75 -21.96 -10.73
C GLU A 256 -0.22 -23.13 -10.90
N SER A 257 -1.52 -22.82 -10.90
CA SER A 257 -2.58 -23.79 -11.24
C SER A 257 -2.86 -23.84 -12.74
N GLY A 258 -2.65 -22.72 -13.44
CA GLY A 258 -3.09 -22.51 -14.82
C GLY A 258 -4.59 -22.22 -14.93
N GLU A 259 -5.24 -21.94 -13.81
CA GLU A 259 -6.68 -21.64 -13.75
C GLU A 259 -6.91 -20.14 -13.47
N ILE A 260 -8.11 -19.66 -13.74
CA ILE A 260 -8.58 -18.33 -13.37
C ILE A 260 -9.84 -18.51 -12.54
N ARG A 261 -9.83 -17.98 -11.32
CA ARG A 261 -11.01 -17.92 -10.49
C ARG A 261 -11.68 -16.56 -10.63
N SER A 262 -13.01 -16.57 -10.84
CA SER A 262 -13.80 -15.35 -11.00
C SER A 262 -14.89 -15.28 -9.95
N THR A 263 -14.92 -14.15 -9.23
CA THR A 263 -16.00 -13.79 -8.31
C THR A 263 -16.87 -12.75 -9.00
N PRO A 264 -18.18 -12.96 -9.15
CA PRO A 264 -19.08 -12.00 -9.78
C PRO A 264 -19.01 -10.64 -9.10
N ASN A 265 -18.63 -9.61 -9.86
CA ASN A 265 -18.51 -8.24 -9.37
C ASN A 265 -18.78 -7.24 -10.51
N THR A 266 -19.30 -6.08 -10.17
CA THR A 266 -19.50 -4.98 -11.14
C THR A 266 -18.94 -3.71 -10.54
N LEU A 267 -17.90 -3.16 -11.18
CA LEU A 267 -17.31 -1.88 -10.79
C LEU A 267 -16.87 -1.10 -12.02
N LYS A 268 -16.85 0.21 -11.88
CA LYS A 268 -16.28 1.10 -12.90
C LYS A 268 -14.77 1.10 -12.75
N LEU A 269 -14.04 0.84 -13.84
CA LEU A 269 -12.58 0.81 -13.83
C LEU A 269 -11.98 2.14 -13.34
N PRO A 270 -10.90 2.11 -12.56
CA PRO A 270 -10.27 3.32 -12.07
C PRO A 270 -9.62 4.14 -13.19
N GLN A 271 -9.42 5.43 -12.92
CA GLN A 271 -8.52 6.25 -13.73
C GLN A 271 -7.12 6.19 -13.12
N LYS A 272 -6.11 5.90 -13.95
CA LYS A 272 -4.71 5.91 -13.52
C LYS A 272 -4.28 7.35 -13.24
N PRO A 273 -3.59 7.64 -12.12
CA PRO A 273 -3.05 8.97 -11.87
C PRO A 273 -2.04 9.34 -12.96
N LYS A 274 -2.09 10.58 -13.44
CA LYS A 274 -1.11 11.09 -14.42
C LYS A 274 0.21 11.45 -13.78
N GLY A 275 0.19 11.89 -12.51
CA GLY A 275 1.37 12.28 -11.74
C GLY A 275 2.05 11.12 -11.03
N ALA A 276 3.04 11.46 -10.19
CA ALA A 276 3.88 10.51 -9.47
C ALA A 276 3.11 9.64 -8.47
N SER A 277 1.96 10.13 -7.95
CA SER A 277 1.24 9.38 -6.94
C SER A 277 -0.27 9.65 -6.89
N PHE A 278 -1.01 8.77 -6.22
CA PHE A 278 -2.43 8.91 -5.97
C PHE A 278 -2.76 10.04 -4.97
N PHE A 279 -1.80 10.56 -4.21
CA PHE A 279 -2.00 11.72 -3.34
C PHE A 279 -2.48 12.94 -4.12
N VAL A 280 -1.93 13.16 -5.31
CA VAL A 280 -2.36 14.22 -6.23
C VAL A 280 -3.83 14.03 -6.64
N GLN A 281 -4.24 12.78 -6.89
CA GLN A 281 -5.61 12.40 -7.22
C GLN A 281 -6.57 12.65 -6.05
N GLN A 282 -6.23 12.23 -4.84
CA GLN A 282 -7.03 12.47 -3.63
C GLN A 282 -7.09 13.96 -3.23
N ALA A 283 -6.05 14.74 -3.53
CA ALA A 283 -6.05 16.19 -3.34
C ALA A 283 -6.91 16.94 -4.35
N GLY A 284 -7.42 16.26 -5.41
CA GLY A 284 -8.20 16.91 -6.44
C GLY A 284 -7.36 17.69 -7.45
N LYS A 285 -6.05 17.53 -7.46
CA LYS A 285 -5.09 18.29 -8.28
C LYS A 285 -4.70 17.56 -9.59
N ASP A 286 -5.18 16.34 -9.80
CA ASP A 286 -5.02 15.64 -11.07
C ASP A 286 -5.84 16.38 -12.15
N SER A 287 -5.21 17.31 -12.85
CA SER A 287 -5.83 17.93 -14.01
C SER A 287 -6.06 16.88 -15.09
N ILE A 288 -7.32 16.64 -15.42
CA ILE A 288 -7.67 15.96 -16.67
C ILE A 288 -7.13 16.90 -17.76
N ALA A 289 -6.01 16.56 -18.38
CA ALA A 289 -5.68 17.20 -19.64
C ALA A 289 -6.73 16.73 -20.64
N GLU A 290 -7.46 17.69 -21.19
CA GLU A 290 -8.37 17.51 -22.32
C GLU A 290 -7.68 16.83 -23.50
#